data_6dee7b994caf4d24c16b6463ad22d074
#
_entry.id   6dee7b994caf4d24c16b6463ad22d074
#
_cell.length_a   1.000
_cell.length_b   1.000
_cell.length_c   1.000
_cell.angle_alpha   90.00
_cell.angle_beta   90.00
_cell.angle_gamma   90.00
#
_symmetry.space_group_name_H-M   'P 1'
#
loop_
_entity.id
_entity.type
_entity.pdbx_description
1 polymer ?
#
loop_
_entity_poly.entity_id
_entity_poly.type
_entity_poly.pdbx_seq_one_letter_code
_entity_poly.pdbx_strand_id
1 'polypeptide(L)'
;MHSTAALRDRATKAGLSLEETDAIVANNVTSMAQMAFAIAPPGTAPSEPEIRAFFQDKVPITLGTITSTKLLIFQCHTLVVADIKAEVGKKEDSTSLTLPTAERDRRIEAQRKRLTGLRFRGDEEVAHSCYDLVFSLMEKDTLVYLPPDKFITRRYELLQRKPPKQLTLDNDNLTIKDKPQDHTCSTKTELELLQALRRRALAFDLVGLVPYEVMNAYHADLMGHLQDDAPPGYSNTSVTQVLRADRAAFLHLAETLPSLKRDSAGDMPLAKALPNVLARTTVSFHLLPLASGSAPSRPAPKANPNKRKLEDSPQTAAPAAKIAPGNKPKGKGKGKTKKRGRGPNVPRELVGKALETSDGRRICWPFNMSQGCKDAPPGGQCSRGVHVCAEVGCQKHHSLVNHS
;
A
#
# COMPACT_ATOMS: atom_id res chain seq x y z
N MET A 1 2.92 25.49 0.35
CA MET A 1 3.30 26.93 0.33
C MET A 1 2.87 27.65 -0.95
N HIS A 2 2.58 26.95 -2.03
CA HIS A 2 2.30 27.51 -3.37
C HIS A 2 0.80 27.67 -3.71
N SER A 3 -0.11 27.47 -2.74
CA SER A 3 -1.55 27.57 -3.00
C SER A 3 -2.17 28.80 -2.33
N THR A 4 -3.18 29.38 -2.99
CA THR A 4 -3.98 30.51 -2.48
C THR A 4 -4.73 30.13 -1.19
N ALA A 5 -5.14 28.87 -1.04
CA ALA A 5 -5.81 28.40 0.18
C ALA A 5 -4.88 28.42 1.39
N ALA A 6 -3.63 28.01 1.22
CA ALA A 6 -2.64 28.07 2.29
C ALA A 6 -2.28 29.53 2.67
N LEU A 7 -2.21 30.42 1.69
CA LEU A 7 -2.02 31.86 1.95
C LEU A 7 -3.19 32.44 2.75
N ARG A 8 -4.43 32.15 2.35
CA ARG A 8 -5.65 32.62 3.05
C ARG A 8 -5.71 32.13 4.49
N ASP A 9 -5.47 30.83 4.72
CA ASP A 9 -5.43 30.26 6.08
C ASP A 9 -4.37 30.96 6.95
N ARG A 10 -3.21 31.24 6.38
CA ARG A 10 -2.13 31.93 7.10
C ARG A 10 -2.45 33.39 7.37
N ALA A 11 -3.06 34.09 6.43
CA ALA A 11 -3.48 35.48 6.59
C ALA A 11 -4.53 35.62 7.69
N THR A 12 -5.52 34.73 7.73
CA THR A 12 -6.50 34.66 8.83
C THR A 12 -5.86 34.41 10.19
N LYS A 13 -4.89 33.48 10.25
CA LYS A 13 -4.12 33.21 11.49
C LYS A 13 -3.23 34.39 11.91
N ALA A 14 -2.78 35.20 10.97
CA ALA A 14 -2.05 36.45 11.27
C ALA A 14 -2.97 37.60 11.74
N GLY A 15 -4.29 37.39 11.68
CA GLY A 15 -5.29 38.37 12.15
C GLY A 15 -5.84 39.31 11.06
N LEU A 16 -5.65 38.96 9.77
CA LEU A 16 -6.25 39.67 8.66
C LEU A 16 -7.71 39.22 8.45
N SER A 17 -8.59 40.17 8.12
CA SER A 17 -9.96 39.89 7.75
C SER A 17 -10.07 39.21 6.37
N LEU A 18 -11.25 38.70 6.04
CA LEU A 18 -11.51 38.12 4.73
C LEU A 18 -11.34 39.15 3.61
N GLU A 19 -11.84 40.37 3.81
CA GLU A 19 -11.72 41.47 2.84
C GLU A 19 -10.26 41.87 2.58
N GLU A 20 -9.45 41.97 3.64
CA GLU A 20 -8.02 42.25 3.53
C GLU A 20 -7.28 41.12 2.80
N THR A 21 -7.65 39.86 3.08
CA THR A 21 -7.08 38.72 2.42
C THR A 21 -7.47 38.65 0.94
N ASP A 22 -8.70 38.99 0.60
CA ASP A 22 -9.18 39.08 -0.79
C ASP A 22 -8.47 40.19 -1.56
N ALA A 23 -8.19 41.34 -0.91
CA ALA A 23 -7.39 42.42 -1.50
C ALA A 23 -5.96 41.97 -1.82
N ILE A 24 -5.33 41.15 -0.96
CA ILE A 24 -4.02 40.56 -1.24
C ILE A 24 -4.06 39.67 -2.51
N VAL A 25 -5.07 38.82 -2.62
CA VAL A 25 -5.24 37.93 -3.79
C VAL A 25 -5.57 38.75 -5.05
N ALA A 26 -6.35 39.82 -4.93
CA ALA A 26 -6.66 40.75 -6.03
C ALA A 26 -5.44 41.50 -6.55
N ASN A 27 -4.35 41.58 -5.77
CA ASN A 27 -3.04 42.10 -6.19
C ASN A 27 -2.15 40.97 -6.82
N ASN A 28 -2.75 39.88 -7.27
CA ASN A 28 -2.05 38.70 -7.87
C ASN A 28 -1.06 37.99 -6.94
N VAL A 29 -1.17 38.20 -5.63
CA VAL A 29 -0.39 37.45 -4.63
C VAL A 29 -1.16 36.20 -4.26
N THR A 30 -0.83 35.07 -4.88
CA THR A 30 -1.58 33.83 -4.76
C THR A 30 -0.88 32.76 -3.91
N SER A 31 0.35 33.04 -3.45
CA SER A 31 1.13 32.08 -2.66
C SER A 31 1.89 32.75 -1.52
N MET A 32 2.23 31.98 -0.49
CA MET A 32 3.08 32.47 0.61
C MET A 32 4.49 32.86 0.10
N ALA A 33 5.00 32.18 -0.92
CA ALA A 33 6.26 32.55 -1.52
C ALA A 33 6.21 33.94 -2.17
N GLN A 34 5.13 34.25 -2.91
CA GLN A 34 4.93 35.58 -3.47
C GLN A 34 4.72 36.62 -2.37
N MET A 35 3.95 36.30 -1.33
CA MET A 35 3.71 37.22 -0.22
C MET A 35 4.99 37.59 0.54
N ALA A 36 5.93 36.68 0.66
CA ALA A 36 7.23 36.92 1.32
C ALA A 36 8.05 38.06 0.66
N PHE A 37 7.79 38.36 -0.63
CA PHE A 37 8.54 39.34 -1.42
C PHE A 37 7.65 40.42 -2.07
N ALA A 38 6.34 40.44 -1.74
CA ALA A 38 5.39 41.30 -2.44
C ALA A 38 5.53 42.78 -2.11
N ILE A 39 5.99 43.15 -0.92
CA ILE A 39 5.94 44.54 -0.41
C ILE A 39 7.36 45.06 -0.14
N ALA A 40 8.24 44.25 0.44
CA ALA A 40 9.60 44.66 0.83
C ALA A 40 10.65 43.60 0.41
N PRO A 41 11.93 44.02 0.26
CA PRO A 41 13.02 43.09 0.04
C PRO A 41 13.14 42.04 1.17
N PRO A 42 13.68 40.85 0.88
CA PRO A 42 13.84 39.80 1.88
C PRO A 42 14.62 40.28 3.11
N GLY A 43 14.10 39.97 4.31
CA GLY A 43 14.75 40.29 5.58
C GLY A 43 14.49 41.71 6.09
N THR A 44 13.82 42.58 5.35
CA THR A 44 13.39 43.89 5.79
C THR A 44 11.91 43.93 6.14
N ALA A 45 11.58 44.57 7.24
CA ALA A 45 10.16 44.78 7.58
C ALA A 45 9.61 45.88 6.69
N PRO A 46 8.45 45.69 6.03
CA PRO A 46 7.84 46.73 5.20
C PRO A 46 7.44 47.95 6.05
N SER A 47 7.64 49.14 5.49
CA SER A 47 7.21 50.39 6.09
C SER A 47 5.70 50.55 5.98
N GLU A 48 5.12 51.43 6.82
CA GLU A 48 3.68 51.72 6.75
C GLU A 48 3.22 52.31 5.40
N PRO A 49 3.97 53.25 4.76
CA PRO A 49 3.61 53.75 3.44
C PRO A 49 3.60 52.65 2.35
N GLU A 50 4.55 51.69 2.39
CA GLU A 50 4.61 50.59 1.44
C GLU A 50 3.39 49.65 1.58
N ILE A 51 2.97 49.36 2.83
CA ILE A 51 1.78 48.56 3.09
C ILE A 51 0.52 49.29 2.59
N ARG A 52 0.39 50.61 2.84
CA ARG A 52 -0.73 51.41 2.35
C ARG A 52 -0.75 51.41 0.81
N ALA A 53 0.37 51.61 0.17
CA ALA A 53 0.50 51.58 -1.28
C ALA A 53 0.14 50.18 -1.87
N PHE A 54 0.47 49.11 -1.18
CA PHE A 54 0.14 47.74 -1.62
C PHE A 54 -1.36 47.51 -1.64
N PHE A 55 -2.11 47.94 -0.63
CA PHE A 55 -3.57 47.80 -0.58
C PHE A 55 -4.35 48.79 -1.48
N GLN A 56 -3.72 49.88 -1.94
CA GLN A 56 -4.30 50.83 -2.90
C GLN A 56 -5.71 51.29 -2.51
N ASP A 57 -5.94 51.59 -1.24
CA ASP A 57 -7.26 52.01 -0.68
C ASP A 57 -8.43 51.05 -0.92
N LYS A 58 -8.13 49.79 -1.33
CA LYS A 58 -9.16 48.75 -1.52
C LYS A 58 -9.86 48.35 -0.22
N VAL A 59 -9.15 48.49 0.90
CA VAL A 59 -9.66 48.23 2.26
C VAL A 59 -9.21 49.31 3.23
N PRO A 60 -9.98 49.58 4.30
CA PRO A 60 -9.56 50.54 5.32
C PRO A 60 -8.37 50.01 6.10
N ILE A 61 -7.25 50.72 6.07
CA ILE A 61 -6.00 50.29 6.71
C ILE A 61 -5.94 50.84 8.14
N THR A 62 -6.10 49.96 9.09
CA THR A 62 -5.95 50.20 10.52
C THR A 62 -4.52 49.84 11.00
N LEU A 63 -4.18 50.25 12.23
CA LEU A 63 -2.95 49.81 12.86
C LEU A 63 -2.89 48.27 12.98
N GLY A 64 -4.04 47.64 13.21
CA GLY A 64 -4.17 46.17 13.22
C GLY A 64 -3.83 45.55 11.88
N THR A 65 -4.36 46.07 10.77
CA THR A 65 -4.05 45.65 9.39
C THR A 65 -2.54 45.72 9.11
N ILE A 66 -1.89 46.84 9.50
CA ILE A 66 -0.45 47.02 9.32
C ILE A 66 0.35 45.97 10.10
N THR A 67 0.00 45.75 11.36
CA THR A 67 0.70 44.80 12.22
C THR A 67 0.52 43.37 11.74
N SER A 68 -0.72 42.98 11.37
CA SER A 68 -1.03 41.65 10.84
C SER A 68 -0.36 41.37 9.50
N THR A 69 -0.25 42.39 8.63
CA THR A 69 0.44 42.29 7.35
C THR A 69 1.95 42.10 7.56
N LYS A 70 2.58 42.86 8.47
CA LYS A 70 4.00 42.66 8.83
C LYS A 70 4.24 41.25 9.38
N LEU A 71 3.37 40.79 10.27
CA LEU A 71 3.46 39.43 10.82
C LEU A 71 3.30 38.37 9.74
N LEU A 72 2.34 38.54 8.82
CA LEU A 72 2.15 37.61 7.70
C LEU A 72 3.39 37.51 6.81
N ILE A 73 3.97 38.67 6.41
CA ILE A 73 5.19 38.71 5.58
C ILE A 73 6.35 38.04 6.30
N PHE A 74 6.58 38.34 7.57
CA PHE A 74 7.62 37.72 8.37
C PHE A 74 7.46 36.19 8.45
N GLN A 75 6.24 35.72 8.68
CA GLN A 75 5.94 34.28 8.72
C GLN A 75 6.14 33.63 7.35
N CYS A 76 5.67 34.25 6.28
CA CYS A 76 5.86 33.77 4.91
C CYS A 76 7.36 33.69 4.56
N HIS A 77 8.14 34.71 4.87
CA HIS A 77 9.59 34.74 4.65
C HIS A 77 10.30 33.64 5.43
N THR A 78 9.98 33.47 6.73
CA THR A 78 10.58 32.44 7.57
C THR A 78 10.29 31.02 7.01
N LEU A 79 9.07 30.80 6.54
CA LEU A 79 8.67 29.52 5.94
C LEU A 79 9.38 29.26 4.60
N VAL A 80 9.50 30.28 3.75
CA VAL A 80 10.21 30.16 2.46
C VAL A 80 11.69 29.86 2.68
N VAL A 81 12.34 30.55 3.62
CA VAL A 81 13.75 30.30 3.98
C VAL A 81 13.93 28.89 4.55
N ALA A 82 13.00 28.43 5.41
CA ALA A 82 13.03 27.08 5.93
C ALA A 82 12.85 26.02 4.84
N ASP A 83 11.98 26.29 3.86
CA ASP A 83 11.74 25.39 2.72
C ASP A 83 12.97 25.30 1.82
N ILE A 84 13.57 26.44 1.47
CA ILE A 84 14.83 26.50 0.69
C ILE A 84 15.97 25.78 1.43
N LYS A 85 16.12 26.01 2.75
CA LYS A 85 17.11 25.29 3.56
C LYS A 85 16.84 23.79 3.59
N ALA A 86 15.57 23.39 3.68
CA ALA A 86 15.18 22.00 3.61
C ALA A 86 15.47 21.39 2.22
N GLU A 87 15.27 22.12 1.15
CA GLU A 87 15.63 21.67 -0.22
C GLU A 87 17.13 21.55 -0.42
N VAL A 88 17.89 22.52 0.00
CA VAL A 88 19.38 22.51 -0.08
C VAL A 88 19.98 21.43 0.85
N GLY A 89 19.35 21.18 2.00
CA GLY A 89 19.77 20.13 2.96
C GLY A 89 19.27 18.73 2.63
N LYS A 90 18.35 18.59 1.70
CA LYS A 90 17.87 17.27 1.23
C LYS A 90 18.98 16.61 0.39
N LYS A 91 19.84 15.81 1.04
CA LYS A 91 20.27 14.55 0.45
C LYS A 91 19.02 13.76 0.15
N GLU A 92 18.94 13.11 -1.00
CA GLU A 92 17.79 12.41 -1.62
C GLU A 92 17.06 11.35 -0.77
N ASP A 93 17.03 11.46 0.53
CA ASP A 93 16.35 10.54 1.45
C ASP A 93 14.90 10.99 1.71
N SER A 94 14.00 10.42 0.91
CA SER A 94 12.60 10.03 1.22
C SER A 94 11.82 10.85 2.28
N THR A 95 11.81 12.16 2.21
CA THR A 95 10.76 12.92 2.90
C THR A 95 9.47 12.76 2.10
N SER A 96 8.48 12.04 2.66
CA SER A 96 7.15 11.94 2.05
C SER A 96 6.60 13.35 1.84
N LEU A 97 6.47 13.75 0.58
CA LEU A 97 5.84 14.99 0.21
C LEU A 97 4.35 14.88 0.58
N THR A 98 3.91 15.67 1.55
CA THR A 98 2.53 15.65 2.05
C THR A 98 1.75 16.83 1.49
N LEU A 99 0.48 16.58 1.14
CA LEU A 99 -0.42 17.64 0.68
C LEU A 99 -0.81 18.54 1.88
N PRO A 100 -0.59 19.87 1.82
CA PRO A 100 -0.96 20.78 2.90
C PRO A 100 -2.43 20.63 3.29
N THR A 101 -2.73 20.65 4.59
CA THR A 101 -4.09 20.37 5.11
C THR A 101 -5.12 21.31 4.52
N ALA A 102 -4.86 22.62 4.48
CA ALA A 102 -5.79 23.60 3.91
C ALA A 102 -6.08 23.37 2.41
N GLU A 103 -5.05 22.99 1.66
CA GLU A 103 -5.20 22.65 0.24
C GLU A 103 -5.97 21.34 0.05
N ARG A 104 -5.68 20.34 0.86
CA ARG A 104 -6.41 19.07 0.84
C ARG A 104 -7.90 19.28 1.10
N ASP A 105 -8.24 20.01 2.15
CA ASP A 105 -9.63 20.24 2.53
C ASP A 105 -10.39 21.01 1.44
N ARG A 106 -9.77 22.02 0.85
CA ARG A 106 -10.31 22.75 -0.31
C ARG A 106 -10.57 21.83 -1.50
N ARG A 107 -9.59 20.96 -1.82
CA ARG A 107 -9.72 20.01 -2.96
C ARG A 107 -10.80 18.97 -2.70
N ILE A 108 -10.93 18.47 -1.47
CA ILE A 108 -12.00 17.54 -1.07
C ILE A 108 -13.38 18.20 -1.26
N GLU A 109 -13.54 19.46 -0.83
CA GLU A 109 -14.80 20.17 -1.03
C GLU A 109 -15.11 20.40 -2.51
N ALA A 110 -14.13 20.81 -3.30
CA ALA A 110 -14.28 20.99 -4.75
C ALA A 110 -14.65 19.65 -5.44
N GLN A 111 -14.01 18.55 -5.06
CA GLN A 111 -14.31 17.22 -5.57
C GLN A 111 -15.73 16.78 -5.20
N ARG A 112 -16.16 16.97 -3.96
CA ARG A 112 -17.54 16.67 -3.51
C ARG A 112 -18.59 17.47 -4.28
N LYS A 113 -18.32 18.74 -4.56
CA LYS A 113 -19.22 19.61 -5.35
C LYS A 113 -19.29 19.16 -6.81
N ARG A 114 -18.21 18.68 -7.38
CA ARG A 114 -18.14 18.24 -8.79
C ARG A 114 -18.70 16.82 -8.99
N LEU A 115 -18.38 15.90 -8.11
CA LEU A 115 -18.81 14.50 -8.19
C LEU A 115 -20.10 14.27 -7.40
N THR A 116 -21.16 14.95 -7.80
CA THR A 116 -22.49 14.77 -7.20
C THR A 116 -23.00 13.36 -7.45
N GLY A 117 -23.48 12.68 -6.39
CA GLY A 117 -23.98 11.31 -6.46
C GLY A 117 -22.99 10.25 -5.94
N LEU A 118 -21.72 10.58 -5.75
CA LEU A 118 -20.80 9.69 -5.04
C LEU A 118 -20.88 9.89 -3.52
N ARG A 119 -20.75 8.77 -2.80
CA ARG A 119 -20.69 8.81 -1.33
C ARG A 119 -19.23 8.90 -0.88
N PHE A 120 -18.85 10.04 -0.28
CA PHE A 120 -17.52 10.25 0.29
C PHE A 120 -17.50 9.92 1.79
N ARG A 121 -18.09 8.77 2.18
CA ARG A 121 -18.20 8.35 3.59
C ARG A 121 -18.06 6.83 3.71
N GLY A 122 -17.58 6.37 4.87
CA GLY A 122 -17.48 4.96 5.18
C GLY A 122 -16.40 4.25 4.37
N ASP A 123 -16.75 3.21 3.64
CA ASP A 123 -15.80 2.38 2.89
C ASP A 123 -15.27 3.05 1.61
N GLU A 124 -15.93 4.12 1.14
CA GLU A 124 -15.48 4.90 -0.01
C GLU A 124 -14.69 6.15 0.40
N GLU A 125 -14.62 6.48 1.69
CA GLU A 125 -13.83 7.61 2.18
C GLU A 125 -12.35 7.30 2.14
N VAL A 126 -11.61 8.08 1.36
CA VAL A 126 -10.16 7.90 1.15
C VAL A 126 -9.37 8.40 2.36
N ALA A 127 -8.38 7.64 2.81
CA ALA A 127 -7.45 8.08 3.84
C ALA A 127 -6.58 9.26 3.36
N HIS A 128 -6.20 10.12 4.27
CA HIS A 128 -5.38 11.29 3.93
C HIS A 128 -3.98 10.88 3.45
N SER A 129 -3.41 9.85 4.02
CA SER A 129 -2.15 9.25 3.57
C SER A 129 -2.18 8.77 2.12
N CYS A 130 -3.35 8.34 1.60
CA CYS A 130 -3.49 7.97 0.19
C CYS A 130 -3.34 9.18 -0.75
N TYR A 131 -3.86 10.34 -0.35
CA TYR A 131 -3.65 11.58 -1.11
C TYR A 131 -2.18 11.98 -1.12
N ASP A 132 -1.48 11.83 0.01
CA ASP A 132 -0.06 12.13 0.11
C ASP A 132 0.79 11.21 -0.78
N LEU A 133 0.45 9.92 -0.85
CA LEU A 133 1.09 8.97 -1.76
C LEU A 133 0.98 9.43 -3.22
N VAL A 134 -0.24 9.77 -3.67
CA VAL A 134 -0.46 10.20 -5.06
C VAL A 134 0.15 11.59 -5.31
N PHE A 135 0.07 12.50 -4.34
CA PHE A 135 0.70 13.82 -4.43
C PHE A 135 2.21 13.72 -4.60
N SER A 136 2.85 12.77 -3.92
CA SER A 136 4.29 12.54 -4.07
C SER A 136 4.69 12.11 -5.48
N LEU A 137 3.82 11.40 -6.23
CA LEU A 137 4.07 11.06 -7.64
C LEU A 137 4.07 12.31 -8.52
N MET A 138 3.09 13.19 -8.30
CA MET A 138 2.97 14.45 -9.05
C MET A 138 4.16 15.37 -8.80
N GLU A 139 4.58 15.54 -7.55
CA GLU A 139 5.70 16.41 -7.19
C GLU A 139 7.04 15.90 -7.72
N LYS A 140 7.24 14.57 -7.68
CA LYS A 140 8.44 13.91 -8.23
C LYS A 140 8.41 13.79 -9.75
N ASP A 141 7.26 14.07 -10.35
CA ASP A 141 7.02 13.87 -11.79
C ASP A 141 7.38 12.45 -12.27
N THR A 142 7.07 11.46 -11.45
CA THR A 142 7.44 10.06 -11.72
C THR A 142 6.27 9.14 -11.39
N LEU A 143 5.82 8.38 -12.39
CA LEU A 143 4.77 7.39 -12.20
C LEU A 143 5.36 6.12 -11.58
N VAL A 144 4.90 5.77 -10.39
CA VAL A 144 5.18 4.49 -9.74
C VAL A 144 3.87 3.75 -9.53
N TYR A 145 3.89 2.45 -9.74
CA TYR A 145 2.72 1.62 -9.47
C TYR A 145 2.33 1.65 -8.00
N LEU A 146 1.15 2.15 -7.72
CA LEU A 146 0.51 2.11 -6.41
C LEU A 146 -0.58 1.02 -6.44
N PRO A 147 -0.36 -0.14 -5.81
CA PRO A 147 -1.33 -1.23 -5.83
C PRO A 147 -2.62 -0.83 -5.08
N PRO A 148 -3.79 -1.38 -5.49
CA PRO A 148 -5.07 -1.01 -4.90
C PRO A 148 -5.15 -1.20 -3.38
N ASP A 149 -4.42 -2.16 -2.81
CA ASP A 149 -4.39 -2.41 -1.36
C ASP A 149 -3.81 -1.26 -0.53
N LYS A 150 -3.04 -0.35 -1.14
CA LYS A 150 -2.54 0.88 -0.49
C LYS A 150 -3.63 1.93 -0.25
N PHE A 151 -4.76 1.85 -0.95
CA PHE A 151 -5.84 2.82 -0.83
C PHE A 151 -6.81 2.42 0.27
N ILE A 152 -6.39 2.67 1.51
CA ILE A 152 -7.15 2.39 2.73
C ILE A 152 -8.27 3.41 2.97
N THR A 153 -9.21 3.08 3.85
CA THR A 153 -10.28 4.00 4.26
C THR A 153 -9.80 5.00 5.32
N ARG A 154 -10.42 6.17 5.37
CA ARG A 154 -10.17 7.17 6.42
C ARG A 154 -10.45 6.60 7.82
N ARG A 155 -11.51 5.81 7.94
CA ARG A 155 -11.85 5.13 9.20
C ARG A 155 -10.72 4.20 9.66
N TYR A 156 -10.13 3.43 8.74
CA TYR A 156 -9.00 2.54 9.08
C TYR A 156 -7.79 3.35 9.54
N GLU A 157 -7.45 4.43 8.85
CA GLU A 157 -6.35 5.34 9.22
C GLU A 157 -6.55 5.93 10.62
N LEU A 158 -7.77 6.39 10.95
CA LEU A 158 -8.08 6.96 12.27
C LEU A 158 -8.04 5.92 13.41
N LEU A 159 -8.32 4.66 13.12
CA LEU A 159 -8.25 3.56 14.09
C LEU A 159 -6.82 3.07 14.32
N GLN A 160 -5.88 3.43 13.47
CA GLN A 160 -4.48 3.05 13.64
C GLN A 160 -3.88 3.80 14.83
N ARG A 161 -3.13 3.06 15.65
CA ARG A 161 -2.33 3.67 16.71
C ARG A 161 -1.19 4.48 16.09
N LYS A 162 -0.74 5.54 16.79
CA LYS A 162 0.46 6.27 16.39
C LYS A 162 1.59 5.29 16.06
N PRO A 163 2.33 5.52 14.97
CA PRO A 163 3.42 4.63 14.60
C PRO A 163 4.43 4.53 15.74
N PRO A 164 5.00 3.35 15.98
CA PRO A 164 6.05 3.19 16.97
C PRO A 164 7.25 4.04 16.56
N LYS A 165 7.80 4.77 17.50
CA LYS A 165 8.99 5.59 17.29
C LYS A 165 10.21 4.69 17.16
N GLN A 166 11.05 4.96 16.17
CA GLN A 166 12.33 4.30 15.95
C GLN A 166 13.45 5.30 16.13
N LEU A 167 14.45 4.92 16.91
CA LEU A 167 15.70 5.66 17.01
C LEU A 167 16.55 5.33 15.77
N THR A 168 16.85 6.33 14.97
CA THR A 168 17.78 6.22 13.84
C THR A 168 19.02 7.08 14.11
N LEU A 169 20.19 6.49 13.86
CA LEU A 169 21.46 7.20 13.90
C LEU A 169 21.67 7.83 12.51
N ASP A 170 21.65 9.15 12.43
CA ASP A 170 21.85 9.90 11.20
C ASP A 170 23.06 10.81 11.41
N ASN A 171 24.19 10.53 10.76
CA ASN A 171 25.43 11.31 10.87
C ASN A 171 25.83 11.64 12.33
N ASP A 172 25.94 10.63 13.19
CA ASP A 172 26.23 10.73 14.65
C ASP A 172 25.16 11.45 15.50
N ASN A 173 24.04 11.88 14.91
CA ASN A 173 22.93 12.42 15.66
C ASN A 173 21.81 11.36 15.84
N LEU A 174 21.43 11.14 17.08
CA LEU A 174 20.31 10.25 17.43
C LEU A 174 18.98 10.96 17.11
N THR A 175 18.30 10.57 16.05
CA THR A 175 17.00 11.14 15.68
C THR A 175 15.87 10.15 15.96
N ILE A 176 14.77 10.64 16.52
CA ILE A 176 13.55 9.86 16.71
C ILE A 176 12.67 10.05 15.46
N LYS A 177 12.61 9.02 14.63
CA LYS A 177 11.72 8.99 13.44
C LYS A 177 10.56 8.05 13.70
N ASP A 178 9.39 8.38 13.17
CA ASP A 178 8.26 7.46 13.16
C ASP A 178 8.57 6.31 12.20
N LYS A 179 8.42 5.06 12.68
CA LYS A 179 8.60 3.89 11.81
C LYS A 179 7.51 3.91 10.74
N PRO A 180 7.86 3.93 9.45
CA PRO A 180 6.87 3.88 8.40
C PRO A 180 6.03 2.61 8.55
N GLN A 181 4.73 2.76 8.74
CA GLN A 181 3.78 1.65 8.76
C GLN A 181 3.18 1.51 7.38
N ASP A 182 3.41 0.36 6.78
CA ASP A 182 2.85 0.02 5.48
C ASP A 182 1.41 -0.50 5.67
N HIS A 183 0.46 0.44 5.65
CA HIS A 183 -0.95 0.13 5.82
C HIS A 183 -1.55 -0.36 4.51
N THR A 184 -2.19 -1.52 4.55
CA THR A 184 -2.87 -2.10 3.40
C THR A 184 -4.28 -2.54 3.75
N CYS A 185 -5.19 -2.48 2.78
CA CYS A 185 -6.53 -3.04 2.88
C CYS A 185 -6.62 -4.40 2.16
N SER A 186 -7.69 -5.16 2.44
CA SER A 186 -7.95 -6.40 1.70
C SER A 186 -8.42 -6.09 0.29
N THR A 187 -7.93 -6.86 -0.68
CA THR A 187 -8.36 -6.85 -2.10
C THR A 187 -8.59 -8.29 -2.58
N LYS A 188 -9.03 -9.18 -1.69
CA LYS A 188 -9.16 -10.61 -2.00
C LYS A 188 -10.46 -10.95 -2.70
N THR A 189 -11.50 -10.18 -2.43
CA THR A 189 -12.80 -10.32 -3.07
C THR A 189 -13.00 -9.22 -4.12
N GLU A 190 -13.88 -9.45 -5.08
CA GLU A 190 -14.22 -8.47 -6.12
C GLU A 190 -14.74 -7.17 -5.52
N LEU A 191 -15.60 -7.26 -4.49
CA LEU A 191 -16.13 -6.08 -3.82
C LEU A 191 -15.05 -5.27 -3.11
N GLU A 192 -14.15 -5.94 -2.37
CA GLU A 192 -13.03 -5.28 -1.69
C GLU A 192 -12.09 -4.61 -2.69
N LEU A 193 -11.81 -5.30 -3.82
CA LEU A 193 -11.01 -4.73 -4.90
C LEU A 193 -11.68 -3.51 -5.52
N LEU A 194 -12.98 -3.61 -5.86
CA LEU A 194 -13.75 -2.50 -6.44
C LEU A 194 -13.74 -1.26 -5.52
N GLN A 195 -13.94 -1.45 -4.21
CA GLN A 195 -13.89 -0.36 -3.24
C GLN A 195 -12.49 0.27 -3.17
N ALA A 196 -11.42 -0.53 -3.19
CA ALA A 196 -10.04 -0.04 -3.20
C ALA A 196 -9.73 0.74 -4.49
N LEU A 197 -10.19 0.26 -5.65
CA LEU A 197 -10.05 0.93 -6.94
C LEU A 197 -10.81 2.26 -7.00
N ARG A 198 -12.02 2.33 -6.42
CA ARG A 198 -12.77 3.60 -6.30
C ARG A 198 -12.01 4.63 -5.46
N ARG A 199 -11.46 4.22 -4.32
CA ARG A 199 -10.62 5.10 -3.50
C ARG A 199 -9.38 5.56 -4.25
N ARG A 200 -8.75 4.68 -5.05
CA ARG A 200 -7.63 5.04 -5.93
C ARG A 200 -8.05 6.10 -6.94
N ALA A 201 -9.19 5.93 -7.61
CA ALA A 201 -9.70 6.90 -8.57
C ALA A 201 -9.95 8.28 -7.92
N LEU A 202 -10.55 8.31 -6.72
CA LEU A 202 -10.77 9.54 -5.97
C LEU A 202 -9.46 10.22 -5.56
N ALA A 203 -8.43 9.45 -5.20
CA ALA A 203 -7.13 10.01 -4.81
C ALA A 203 -6.39 10.62 -6.01
N PHE A 204 -6.39 9.97 -7.16
CA PHE A 204 -5.77 10.48 -8.39
C PHE A 204 -6.48 11.73 -8.90
N ASP A 205 -7.79 11.77 -8.80
CA ASP A 205 -8.61 12.90 -9.18
C ASP A 205 -8.41 14.11 -8.27
N LEU A 206 -8.37 13.91 -6.95
CA LEU A 206 -8.12 14.99 -5.97
C LEU A 206 -6.77 15.66 -6.19
N VAL A 207 -5.76 14.89 -6.49
CA VAL A 207 -4.42 15.42 -6.78
C VAL A 207 -4.38 16.10 -8.15
N GLY A 208 -5.25 15.70 -9.08
CA GLY A 208 -5.35 16.28 -10.42
C GLY A 208 -4.46 15.59 -11.46
N LEU A 209 -4.12 14.31 -11.24
CA LEU A 209 -3.39 13.49 -12.20
C LEU A 209 -4.30 12.87 -13.26
N VAL A 210 -5.50 12.45 -12.86
CA VAL A 210 -6.51 11.84 -13.76
C VAL A 210 -7.89 12.19 -13.26
N PRO A 211 -8.83 12.62 -14.11
CA PRO A 211 -10.23 12.80 -13.74
C PRO A 211 -10.83 11.49 -13.24
N TYR A 212 -11.72 11.58 -12.24
CA TYR A 212 -12.37 10.41 -11.65
C TYR A 212 -13.03 9.52 -12.70
N GLU A 213 -13.74 10.11 -13.64
CA GLU A 213 -14.50 9.41 -14.69
C GLU A 213 -13.57 8.53 -15.56
N VAL A 214 -12.41 9.06 -15.95
CA VAL A 214 -11.44 8.35 -16.79
C VAL A 214 -10.81 7.18 -16.02
N MET A 215 -10.40 7.42 -14.77
CA MET A 215 -9.82 6.36 -13.94
C MET A 215 -10.88 5.30 -13.59
N ASN A 216 -12.12 5.71 -13.32
CA ASN A 216 -13.21 4.79 -13.00
C ASN A 216 -13.62 3.97 -14.22
N ALA A 217 -13.61 4.53 -15.44
CA ALA A 217 -13.82 3.78 -16.67
C ALA A 217 -12.76 2.69 -16.85
N TYR A 218 -11.47 3.05 -16.70
CA TYR A 218 -10.38 2.08 -16.72
C TYR A 218 -10.57 0.95 -15.68
N HIS A 219 -11.01 1.29 -14.47
CA HIS A 219 -11.29 0.29 -13.43
C HIS A 219 -12.51 -0.58 -13.77
N ALA A 220 -13.55 -0.01 -14.38
CA ALA A 220 -14.73 -0.76 -14.81
C ALA A 220 -14.37 -1.78 -15.90
N ASP A 221 -13.60 -1.36 -16.90
CA ASP A 221 -13.11 -2.26 -17.96
C ASP A 221 -12.24 -3.38 -17.37
N LEU A 222 -11.33 -3.03 -16.46
CA LEU A 222 -10.47 -4.00 -15.78
C LEU A 222 -11.28 -5.02 -14.96
N MET A 223 -12.31 -4.57 -14.22
CA MET A 223 -13.19 -5.42 -13.43
C MET A 223 -14.16 -6.24 -14.30
N GLY A 224 -14.53 -5.74 -15.49
CA GLY A 224 -15.38 -6.45 -16.44
C GLY A 224 -14.83 -7.83 -16.78
N HIS A 225 -13.52 -7.97 -16.91
CA HIS A 225 -12.86 -9.25 -17.17
C HIS A 225 -13.06 -10.33 -16.11
N LEU A 226 -13.49 -9.97 -14.89
CA LEU A 226 -13.87 -10.96 -13.86
C LEU A 226 -15.23 -11.60 -14.15
N GLN A 227 -16.07 -10.93 -14.95
CA GLN A 227 -17.43 -11.35 -15.25
C GLN A 227 -17.53 -11.98 -16.65
N ASP A 228 -16.45 -11.94 -17.43
CA ASP A 228 -16.39 -12.56 -18.74
C ASP A 228 -16.46 -14.10 -18.60
N ASP A 229 -17.37 -14.74 -19.36
CA ASP A 229 -17.46 -16.19 -19.41
C ASP A 229 -16.25 -16.78 -20.14
N ALA A 230 -15.56 -17.69 -19.47
CA ALA A 230 -14.44 -18.37 -20.09
C ALA A 230 -14.90 -19.41 -21.13
N PRO A 231 -14.17 -19.60 -22.24
CA PRO A 231 -14.44 -20.66 -23.20
C PRO A 231 -14.41 -22.06 -22.54
N PRO A 232 -15.10 -23.05 -23.11
CA PRO A 232 -15.05 -24.44 -22.57
C PRO A 232 -13.62 -24.96 -22.40
N GLY A 233 -13.31 -25.48 -21.22
CA GLY A 233 -11.96 -25.96 -20.86
C GLY A 233 -11.05 -24.91 -20.25
N TYR A 234 -11.54 -23.69 -20.04
CA TYR A 234 -10.81 -22.61 -19.40
C TYR A 234 -11.54 -22.14 -18.11
N SER A 235 -10.82 -21.53 -17.19
CA SER A 235 -11.35 -20.91 -16.00
C SER A 235 -11.50 -19.40 -16.20
N ASN A 236 -12.52 -18.81 -15.58
CA ASN A 236 -12.72 -17.36 -15.60
C ASN A 236 -11.50 -16.62 -15.05
N THR A 237 -11.33 -15.40 -15.50
CA THR A 237 -10.25 -14.52 -15.03
C THR A 237 -10.36 -14.31 -13.50
N SER A 238 -9.25 -14.44 -12.80
CA SER A 238 -9.19 -14.32 -11.35
C SER A 238 -8.77 -12.90 -10.92
N VAL A 239 -9.14 -12.50 -9.69
CA VAL A 239 -8.69 -11.24 -9.07
C VAL A 239 -7.16 -11.09 -9.14
N THR A 240 -6.41 -12.18 -9.00
CA THR A 240 -4.95 -12.15 -9.12
C THR A 240 -4.48 -11.78 -10.52
N GLN A 241 -5.16 -12.25 -11.56
CA GLN A 241 -4.84 -11.91 -12.96
C GLN A 241 -5.14 -10.42 -13.21
N VAL A 242 -6.29 -9.93 -12.76
CA VAL A 242 -6.67 -8.52 -12.83
C VAL A 242 -5.63 -7.62 -12.15
N LEU A 243 -5.16 -7.97 -10.95
CA LEU A 243 -4.10 -7.21 -10.25
C LEU A 243 -2.75 -7.24 -11.00
N ARG A 244 -2.43 -8.35 -11.69
CA ARG A 244 -1.23 -8.42 -12.53
C ARG A 244 -1.35 -7.54 -13.78
N ALA A 245 -2.53 -7.54 -14.41
CA ALA A 245 -2.82 -6.67 -15.55
C ALA A 245 -2.75 -5.19 -15.15
N ASP A 246 -3.35 -4.81 -14.02
CA ASP A 246 -3.28 -3.46 -13.47
C ASP A 246 -1.83 -3.01 -13.24
N ARG A 247 -1.02 -3.88 -12.64
CA ARG A 247 0.41 -3.60 -12.46
C ARG A 247 1.14 -3.44 -13.79
N ALA A 248 0.91 -4.33 -14.75
CA ALA A 248 1.53 -4.27 -16.07
C ALA A 248 1.14 -2.99 -16.82
N ALA A 249 -0.13 -2.55 -16.70
CA ALA A 249 -0.62 -1.30 -17.26
C ALA A 249 0.14 -0.09 -16.71
N PHE A 250 0.27 0.02 -15.39
CA PHE A 250 0.98 1.14 -14.79
C PHE A 250 2.50 1.12 -15.05
N LEU A 251 3.12 -0.06 -15.15
CA LEU A 251 4.52 -0.17 -15.55
C LEU A 251 4.71 0.31 -16.99
N HIS A 252 3.85 -0.12 -17.92
CA HIS A 252 3.89 0.36 -19.30
C HIS A 252 3.68 1.88 -19.40
N LEU A 253 2.75 2.44 -18.62
CA LEU A 253 2.52 3.88 -18.56
C LEU A 253 3.74 4.63 -17.98
N ALA A 254 4.39 4.06 -16.96
CA ALA A 254 5.60 4.65 -16.38
C ALA A 254 6.78 4.69 -17.35
N GLU A 255 6.87 3.70 -18.26
CA GLU A 255 7.91 3.66 -19.30
C GLU A 255 7.61 4.60 -20.48
N THR A 256 6.33 4.85 -20.76
CA THR A 256 5.93 5.58 -21.97
C THR A 256 5.61 7.05 -21.75
N LEU A 257 5.24 7.44 -20.52
CA LEU A 257 4.91 8.83 -20.20
C LEU A 257 6.16 9.61 -19.78
N PRO A 258 6.51 10.71 -20.48
CA PRO A 258 7.67 11.52 -20.15
C PRO A 258 7.44 12.39 -18.90
N SER A 259 6.22 12.73 -18.58
CA SER A 259 5.84 13.58 -17.44
C SER A 259 4.40 13.31 -17.02
N LEU A 260 4.10 13.52 -15.75
CA LEU A 260 2.74 13.48 -15.17
C LEU A 260 2.07 14.86 -15.12
N LYS A 261 2.85 15.91 -15.30
CA LYS A 261 2.36 17.29 -15.24
C LYS A 261 1.51 17.59 -16.46
N ARG A 262 0.57 18.54 -16.30
CA ARG A 262 -0.24 19.00 -17.40
C ARG A 262 0.65 19.55 -18.52
N ASP A 263 0.29 19.21 -19.75
CA ASP A 263 0.96 19.77 -20.92
C ASP A 263 0.60 21.25 -21.14
N SER A 264 1.22 21.88 -22.12
CA SER A 264 0.97 23.29 -22.46
C SER A 264 -0.48 23.58 -22.90
N ALA A 265 -1.21 22.53 -23.33
CA ALA A 265 -2.64 22.61 -23.68
C ALA A 265 -3.54 22.44 -22.44
N GLY A 266 -2.97 22.14 -21.26
CA GLY A 266 -3.71 21.91 -20.03
C GLY A 266 -4.19 20.47 -19.85
N ASP A 267 -3.83 19.58 -20.76
CA ASP A 267 -4.25 18.17 -20.73
C ASP A 267 -3.39 17.35 -19.77
N MET A 268 -3.99 16.29 -19.22
CA MET A 268 -3.32 15.36 -18.31
C MET A 268 -2.78 14.17 -19.10
N PRO A 269 -1.45 13.99 -19.23
CA PRO A 269 -0.87 12.91 -20.07
C PRO A 269 -1.34 11.52 -19.64
N LEU A 270 -1.43 11.26 -18.33
CA LEU A 270 -1.89 9.98 -17.80
C LEU A 270 -3.36 9.71 -18.16
N ALA A 271 -4.23 10.73 -18.14
CA ALA A 271 -5.63 10.59 -18.51
C ALA A 271 -5.83 10.27 -20.00
N LYS A 272 -4.96 10.76 -20.88
CA LYS A 272 -4.97 10.46 -22.31
C LYS A 272 -4.49 9.03 -22.60
N ALA A 273 -3.56 8.51 -21.83
CA ALA A 273 -2.94 7.20 -22.07
C ALA A 273 -3.75 6.02 -21.50
N LEU A 274 -4.47 6.22 -20.39
CA LEU A 274 -5.23 5.19 -19.68
C LEU A 274 -6.25 4.42 -20.54
N PRO A 275 -7.09 5.05 -21.39
CA PRO A 275 -8.15 4.34 -22.12
C PRO A 275 -7.64 3.22 -23.04
N ASN A 276 -6.41 3.34 -23.54
CA ASN A 276 -5.84 2.40 -24.51
C ASN A 276 -4.87 1.39 -23.89
N VAL A 277 -4.60 1.46 -22.59
CA VAL A 277 -3.54 0.66 -21.96
C VAL A 277 -3.91 -0.82 -21.87
N LEU A 278 -5.17 -1.16 -21.64
CA LEU A 278 -5.64 -2.56 -21.53
C LEU A 278 -5.51 -3.32 -22.85
N ALA A 279 -5.59 -2.63 -24.00
CA ALA A 279 -5.42 -3.24 -25.31
C ALA A 279 -3.94 -3.59 -25.64
N ARG A 280 -2.98 -3.15 -24.84
CA ARG A 280 -1.57 -3.49 -25.04
C ARG A 280 -1.34 -4.97 -24.76
N THR A 281 -0.60 -5.65 -25.64
CA THR A 281 -0.34 -7.10 -25.53
C THR A 281 0.32 -7.50 -24.22
N THR A 282 1.21 -6.66 -23.69
CA THR A 282 1.86 -6.85 -22.38
C THR A 282 0.89 -6.82 -21.20
N VAL A 283 -0.26 -6.17 -21.36
CA VAL A 283 -1.31 -6.05 -20.34
C VAL A 283 -2.38 -7.10 -20.55
N SER A 284 -2.95 -7.16 -21.78
CA SER A 284 -4.05 -8.08 -22.13
C SER A 284 -3.67 -9.55 -21.95
N PHE A 285 -2.39 -9.91 -22.10
CA PHE A 285 -1.89 -11.26 -21.84
C PHE A 285 -2.26 -11.75 -20.41
N HIS A 286 -2.24 -10.87 -19.42
CA HIS A 286 -2.58 -11.23 -18.03
C HIS A 286 -4.08 -11.48 -17.82
N LEU A 287 -4.94 -11.00 -18.73
CA LEU A 287 -6.39 -11.12 -18.67
C LEU A 287 -6.93 -12.34 -19.40
N LEU A 288 -6.06 -13.09 -20.08
CA LEU A 288 -6.47 -14.29 -20.80
C LEU A 288 -6.92 -15.39 -19.81
N PRO A 289 -8.04 -16.10 -20.12
CA PRO A 289 -8.48 -17.25 -19.36
C PRO A 289 -7.40 -18.35 -19.29
N LEU A 290 -7.23 -18.97 -18.14
CA LEU A 290 -6.27 -20.06 -17.94
C LEU A 290 -6.95 -21.41 -18.20
N ALA A 291 -6.26 -22.37 -18.83
CA ALA A 291 -6.79 -23.71 -19.06
C ALA A 291 -7.21 -24.38 -17.72
N SER A 292 -8.44 -24.87 -17.66
CA SER A 292 -8.99 -25.59 -16.52
C SER A 292 -8.23 -26.91 -16.38
N GLY A 293 -7.47 -27.08 -15.29
CA GLY A 293 -6.65 -28.27 -15.08
C GLY A 293 -5.15 -28.08 -15.18
N SER A 294 -4.67 -26.91 -15.57
CA SER A 294 -3.26 -26.53 -15.43
C SER A 294 -2.93 -26.05 -14.01
N ALA A 295 -3.24 -26.89 -12.99
CA ALA A 295 -2.40 -26.86 -11.82
C ALA A 295 -0.95 -27.09 -12.33
N PRO A 296 0.06 -26.29 -11.88
CA PRO A 296 1.44 -26.56 -12.31
C PRO A 296 1.70 -28.04 -12.07
N SER A 297 1.91 -28.80 -13.14
CA SER A 297 2.22 -30.20 -13.07
C SER A 297 3.47 -30.28 -12.19
N ARG A 298 3.25 -30.78 -10.98
CA ARG A 298 4.36 -31.16 -10.08
C ARG A 298 5.30 -31.96 -10.94
N PRO A 299 6.59 -31.58 -11.10
CA PRO A 299 7.49 -32.34 -11.94
C PRO A 299 7.39 -33.82 -11.50
N ALA A 300 7.06 -34.69 -12.45
CA ALA A 300 6.89 -36.10 -12.19
C ALA A 300 8.12 -36.58 -11.42
N PRO A 301 7.97 -37.31 -10.31
CA PRO A 301 9.10 -37.84 -9.58
C PRO A 301 9.93 -38.66 -10.58
N LYS A 302 11.18 -38.22 -10.79
CA LYS A 302 12.15 -38.95 -11.67
C LYS A 302 12.09 -40.39 -11.29
N ALA A 303 11.67 -41.25 -12.23
CA ALA A 303 11.62 -42.66 -12.06
C ALA A 303 12.99 -43.15 -11.58
N ASN A 304 13.02 -43.77 -10.41
CA ASN A 304 14.23 -44.31 -9.82
C ASN A 304 14.60 -45.58 -10.63
N PRO A 305 15.74 -45.63 -11.37
CA PRO A 305 16.05 -46.74 -12.26
C PRO A 305 16.42 -48.05 -11.53
N ASN A 306 16.28 -48.13 -10.20
CA ASN A 306 16.70 -49.27 -9.37
C ASN A 306 15.54 -50.03 -8.70
N LYS A 307 14.35 -50.14 -9.32
CA LYS A 307 13.38 -51.18 -8.92
C LYS A 307 13.71 -52.47 -9.70
N ARG A 308 14.50 -53.34 -9.06
CA ARG A 308 14.68 -54.74 -9.49
C ARG A 308 13.31 -55.43 -9.57
N LYS A 309 13.04 -55.98 -10.76
CA LYS A 309 12.00 -56.98 -11.01
C LYS A 309 12.16 -58.12 -9.99
N LEU A 310 11.09 -58.46 -9.30
CA LEU A 310 10.92 -59.80 -8.74
C LEU A 310 9.73 -60.43 -9.44
N GLU A 311 10.02 -61.58 -10.05
CA GLU A 311 9.16 -62.39 -10.92
C GLU A 311 8.06 -63.13 -10.15
N ASP A 312 7.00 -63.31 -10.86
CA ASP A 312 5.91 -64.28 -10.84
C ASP A 312 5.86 -65.39 -9.79
N SER A 313 4.70 -65.63 -9.25
CA SER A 313 3.96 -66.90 -9.37
C SER A 313 2.53 -66.82 -8.79
N PRO A 314 1.61 -67.71 -9.20
CA PRO A 314 0.24 -67.41 -9.51
C PRO A 314 -0.85 -67.98 -8.58
N GLN A 315 -2.04 -67.45 -8.76
CA GLN A 315 -3.40 -68.04 -8.57
C GLN A 315 -3.77 -68.77 -7.27
N THR A 316 -4.86 -68.30 -6.64
CA THR A 316 -6.06 -69.16 -6.54
C THR A 316 -7.31 -68.31 -6.19
N ALA A 317 -8.42 -68.74 -6.76
CA ALA A 317 -9.75 -68.10 -6.83
C ALA A 317 -10.66 -68.35 -5.62
N ALA A 318 -11.46 -67.34 -5.31
CA ALA A 318 -12.89 -67.32 -4.89
C ALA A 318 -13.37 -68.20 -3.68
N PRO A 319 -14.58 -68.00 -3.10
CA PRO A 319 -15.70 -67.11 -3.48
C PRO A 319 -16.38 -66.34 -2.31
N ALA A 320 -17.38 -65.62 -2.71
CA ALA A 320 -18.35 -64.78 -2.01
C ALA A 320 -19.07 -65.33 -0.75
N ALA A 321 -19.40 -64.41 0.19
CA ALA A 321 -20.60 -64.50 0.99
C ALA A 321 -21.14 -63.11 1.32
N LYS A 322 -22.41 -62.88 0.95
CA LYS A 322 -23.33 -61.79 1.36
C LYS A 322 -23.58 -61.84 2.84
N ILE A 323 -23.88 -60.70 3.48
CA ILE A 323 -24.98 -60.44 4.39
C ILE A 323 -24.95 -58.93 4.77
N ALA A 324 -26.10 -58.24 4.59
CA ALA A 324 -26.48 -56.92 5.11
C ALA A 324 -27.30 -57.13 6.42
N PRO A 325 -27.91 -56.11 7.03
CA PRO A 325 -27.55 -54.72 7.38
C PRO A 325 -27.73 -54.45 8.89
N GLY A 326 -27.23 -53.38 9.42
CA GLY A 326 -27.52 -53.02 10.81
C GLY A 326 -27.02 -51.64 11.26
N ASN A 327 -27.98 -50.76 11.39
CA ASN A 327 -28.11 -49.63 12.32
C ASN A 327 -27.06 -48.52 12.45
N LYS A 328 -27.56 -47.29 12.17
CA LYS A 328 -27.04 -45.99 12.61
C LYS A 328 -26.94 -45.90 14.14
N PRO A 329 -26.03 -45.08 14.67
CA PRO A 329 -26.49 -43.87 15.30
C PRO A 329 -25.74 -42.58 14.90
N LYS A 330 -26.50 -41.49 15.04
CA LYS A 330 -26.13 -40.09 14.85
C LYS A 330 -24.97 -39.68 15.77
N GLY A 331 -23.92 -39.14 15.20
CA GLY A 331 -22.89 -38.42 15.92
C GLY A 331 -22.69 -37.01 15.29
N LYS A 332 -23.13 -35.97 16.02
CA LYS A 332 -22.85 -34.54 15.71
C LYS A 332 -21.35 -34.29 15.73
N GLY A 333 -20.71 -34.15 14.59
CA GLY A 333 -19.33 -33.70 14.45
C GLY A 333 -19.29 -32.24 14.04
N LYS A 334 -18.96 -31.35 14.99
CA LYS A 334 -18.63 -29.93 14.75
C LYS A 334 -17.53 -29.81 13.71
N GLY A 335 -17.83 -29.17 12.60
CA GLY A 335 -16.86 -28.80 11.58
C GLY A 335 -15.78 -27.89 12.15
N LYS A 336 -14.55 -28.37 12.25
CA LYS A 336 -13.38 -27.57 12.49
C LYS A 336 -12.96 -26.94 11.16
N THR A 337 -13.23 -25.65 11.01
CA THR A 337 -12.65 -24.80 9.97
C THR A 337 -11.12 -24.90 10.01
N LYS A 338 -10.52 -25.41 8.95
CA LYS A 338 -9.06 -25.38 8.72
C LYS A 338 -8.62 -23.92 8.57
N LYS A 339 -8.04 -23.32 9.62
CA LYS A 339 -7.25 -22.10 9.52
C LYS A 339 -5.99 -22.39 8.69
N ARG A 340 -5.92 -21.84 7.49
CA ARG A 340 -4.70 -21.81 6.67
C ARG A 340 -3.73 -20.77 7.25
N GLY A 341 -2.45 -21.17 7.42
CA GLY A 341 -1.29 -20.29 7.35
C GLY A 341 -0.88 -19.55 8.62
N ARG A 342 -0.55 -20.33 9.67
CA ARG A 342 0.58 -19.95 10.54
C ARG A 342 1.64 -21.02 10.35
N GLY A 343 2.88 -20.59 10.06
CA GLY A 343 4.04 -21.45 10.13
C GLY A 343 4.06 -22.20 11.46
N PRO A 344 4.72 -23.36 11.58
CA PRO A 344 4.70 -24.16 12.78
C PRO A 344 5.08 -23.24 13.96
N ASN A 345 4.22 -23.15 14.97
CA ASN A 345 4.53 -22.47 16.23
C ASN A 345 5.70 -23.23 16.88
N VAL A 346 6.91 -22.78 16.62
CA VAL A 346 8.12 -23.34 17.23
C VAL A 346 8.07 -23.06 18.72
N PRO A 347 8.18 -24.08 19.61
CA PRO A 347 8.26 -23.86 21.05
C PRO A 347 9.41 -22.91 21.40
N ARG A 348 9.24 -22.10 22.45
CA ARG A 348 10.25 -21.11 22.88
C ARG A 348 11.64 -21.72 23.11
N GLU A 349 11.69 -22.95 23.60
CA GLU A 349 12.91 -23.72 23.88
C GLU A 349 13.69 -24.10 22.63
N LEU A 350 13.05 -24.13 21.46
CA LEU A 350 13.64 -24.49 20.17
C LEU A 350 13.83 -23.28 19.23
N VAL A 351 13.58 -22.07 19.71
CA VAL A 351 13.84 -20.85 18.91
C VAL A 351 15.35 -20.67 18.74
N GLY A 352 15.81 -20.59 17.49
CA GLY A 352 17.24 -20.50 17.15
C GLY A 352 17.98 -21.84 17.10
N LYS A 353 17.27 -22.98 17.24
CA LYS A 353 17.82 -24.34 17.12
C LYS A 353 17.52 -24.91 15.72
N ALA A 354 18.24 -26.00 15.35
CA ALA A 354 17.98 -26.69 14.10
C ALA A 354 16.61 -27.39 14.12
N LEU A 355 15.76 -27.11 13.12
CA LEU A 355 14.45 -27.74 12.97
C LEU A 355 14.46 -28.90 12.00
N GLU A 356 15.53 -29.01 11.20
CA GLU A 356 15.77 -30.07 10.20
C GLU A 356 17.21 -30.57 10.30
N THR A 357 17.41 -31.85 9.95
CA THR A 357 18.74 -32.47 9.82
C THR A 357 19.42 -31.97 8.55
N SER A 358 20.74 -32.24 8.41
CA SER A 358 21.51 -31.95 7.19
C SER A 358 20.92 -32.60 5.93
N ASP A 359 20.18 -33.72 6.09
CA ASP A 359 19.51 -34.44 5.00
C ASP A 359 18.11 -33.91 4.70
N GLY A 360 17.67 -32.76 5.32
CA GLY A 360 16.36 -32.15 5.12
C GLY A 360 15.19 -32.86 5.81
N ARG A 361 15.45 -33.77 6.75
CA ARG A 361 14.40 -34.44 7.54
C ARG A 361 14.06 -33.61 8.78
N ARG A 362 12.78 -33.51 9.12
CA ARG A 362 12.33 -32.75 10.31
C ARG A 362 12.87 -33.44 11.59
N ILE A 363 13.33 -32.60 12.52
CA ILE A 363 13.72 -33.04 13.88
C ILE A 363 12.47 -33.10 14.75
N CYS A 364 12.35 -34.16 15.56
CA CYS A 364 11.23 -34.32 16.50
C CYS A 364 11.34 -33.32 17.67
N TRP A 365 10.44 -32.33 17.71
CA TRP A 365 10.45 -31.31 18.77
C TRP A 365 10.21 -31.87 20.17
N PRO A 366 9.18 -32.76 20.40
CA PRO A 366 8.99 -33.31 21.72
C PRO A 366 10.19 -34.11 22.26
N PHE A 367 11.01 -34.73 21.37
CA PHE A 367 12.23 -35.40 21.78
C PHE A 367 13.27 -34.45 22.38
N ASN A 368 13.31 -33.21 21.88
CA ASN A 368 14.24 -32.17 22.28
C ASN A 368 13.69 -31.25 23.41
N MET A 369 12.52 -31.56 23.94
CA MET A 369 11.90 -30.85 25.06
C MET A 369 11.95 -31.68 26.35
N SER A 370 11.75 -31.05 27.51
CA SER A 370 11.76 -31.71 28.83
C SER A 370 10.78 -32.89 28.95
N GLN A 371 9.69 -32.87 28.18
CA GLN A 371 8.69 -33.97 28.19
C GLN A 371 9.16 -35.23 27.46
N GLY A 372 10.14 -35.10 26.57
CA GLY A 372 10.62 -36.21 25.74
C GLY A 372 9.63 -36.72 24.71
N CYS A 373 10.05 -37.61 23.83
CA CYS A 373 9.20 -38.41 22.91
C CYS A 373 9.57 -39.88 23.05
N LYS A 374 8.56 -40.72 23.33
CA LYS A 374 8.72 -42.16 23.55
C LYS A 374 8.40 -42.99 22.28
N ASP A 375 7.99 -42.32 21.18
CA ASP A 375 7.49 -42.99 19.95
C ASP A 375 8.62 -43.69 19.15
N ALA A 376 9.88 -43.35 19.42
CA ALA A 376 11.05 -43.99 18.81
C ALA A 376 12.29 -43.86 19.71
N PRO A 377 13.31 -44.76 19.61
CA PRO A 377 14.57 -44.58 20.34
C PRO A 377 15.38 -43.40 19.80
N PRO A 378 16.41 -42.92 20.56
CA PRO A 378 17.38 -41.95 20.07
C PRO A 378 18.00 -42.36 18.72
N GLY A 379 18.04 -41.44 17.74
CA GLY A 379 18.44 -41.75 16.36
C GLY A 379 17.33 -42.36 15.49
N GLY A 380 16.23 -42.82 16.08
CA GLY A 380 15.09 -43.35 15.35
C GLY A 380 14.19 -42.26 14.78
N GLN A 381 13.20 -42.64 13.95
CA GLN A 381 12.23 -41.76 13.35
C GLN A 381 10.83 -42.09 13.88
N CYS A 382 10.12 -41.07 14.32
CA CYS A 382 8.70 -41.13 14.69
C CYS A 382 7.83 -40.32 13.70
N SER A 383 6.51 -40.34 13.90
CA SER A 383 5.57 -39.57 13.05
C SER A 383 5.80 -38.05 13.06
N ARG A 384 6.56 -37.55 14.02
CA ARG A 384 6.83 -36.09 14.22
C ARG A 384 8.21 -35.68 13.74
N GLY A 385 9.12 -36.64 13.43
CA GLY A 385 10.47 -36.38 12.95
C GLY A 385 11.52 -37.36 13.51
N VAL A 386 12.79 -37.05 13.27
CA VAL A 386 13.94 -37.83 13.72
C VAL A 386 14.32 -37.44 15.16
N HIS A 387 14.70 -38.42 15.96
CA HIS A 387 15.14 -38.28 17.36
C HIS A 387 16.64 -37.96 17.44
N VAL A 388 17.01 -36.76 17.00
CA VAL A 388 18.38 -36.21 17.10
C VAL A 388 18.39 -34.88 17.78
N CYS A 389 19.53 -34.47 18.30
CA CYS A 389 19.73 -33.22 18.98
C CYS A 389 19.44 -32.02 18.06
N ALA A 390 18.63 -31.09 18.53
CA ALA A 390 18.28 -29.86 17.80
C ALA A 390 19.34 -28.76 17.92
N GLU A 391 20.47 -28.97 18.63
CA GLU A 391 21.56 -28.00 18.65
C GLU A 391 22.19 -27.87 17.26
N VAL A 392 22.41 -26.61 16.84
CA VAL A 392 22.96 -26.32 15.51
C VAL A 392 24.34 -26.99 15.37
N GLY A 393 24.50 -27.87 14.36
CA GLY A 393 25.75 -28.58 14.10
C GLY A 393 25.96 -29.85 14.90
N CYS A 394 25.14 -30.19 15.92
CA CYS A 394 25.29 -31.39 16.74
C CYS A 394 24.73 -32.66 16.07
N GLN A 395 23.42 -32.71 15.84
CA GLN A 395 22.65 -33.82 15.22
C GLN A 395 22.97 -35.24 15.73
N LYS A 396 23.53 -35.38 16.95
CA LYS A 396 23.82 -36.68 17.59
C LYS A 396 22.53 -37.27 18.19
N HIS A 397 22.59 -38.58 18.54
CA HIS A 397 21.46 -39.37 19.05
C HIS A 397 21.15 -39.12 20.54
N HIS A 398 21.08 -37.86 20.95
CA HIS A 398 20.60 -37.44 22.27
C HIS A 398 19.63 -36.24 22.13
N SER A 399 18.89 -35.94 23.18
CA SER A 399 18.00 -34.78 23.17
C SER A 399 18.76 -33.49 23.47
N LEU A 400 18.17 -32.33 23.11
CA LEU A 400 18.73 -31.03 23.43
C LEU A 400 18.88 -30.83 24.94
N VAL A 401 17.98 -31.40 25.75
CA VAL A 401 18.04 -31.36 27.23
C VAL A 401 19.29 -32.02 27.79
N ASN A 402 19.80 -33.05 27.10
CA ASN A 402 21.01 -33.80 27.47
C ASN A 402 22.25 -33.37 26.67
N HIS A 403 22.19 -32.19 26.05
CA HIS A 403 23.32 -31.62 25.34
C HIS A 403 24.26 -30.96 26.33
N SER A 404 25.43 -31.54 26.52
CA SER A 404 26.54 -31.03 27.35
C SER A 404 27.64 -30.45 26.49
#